data_f47eee0e37fd2be75108a1e295058fb9
#
_entry.id   f47eee0e37fd2be75108a1e295058fb9
#
_cell.length_a   1.000
_cell.length_b   1.000
_cell.length_c   1.000
_cell.angle_alpha   90.00
_cell.angle_beta   90.00
_cell.angle_gamma   90.00
#
_symmetry.space_group_name_H-M   'P 1'
#
loop_
_entity.id
_entity.type
_entity.pdbx_description
1 polymer ?
#
loop_
_entity_poly.entity_id
_entity_poly.type
_entity_poly.pdbx_seq_one_letter_code
_entity_poly.pdbx_strand_id
1 'polypeptide(L)'
;VVATYASTKQFIGIAPEAVQGTAVAMTATQLLTTFTPSDKPTFLKDQSWRGSMGTDAFAQVQGVKTADISLGGPVYGDTLGWWLRNILGDLAVTGTPTGSGSTTLSASASAGASSITTVATIPAATVIQIGSGATAEVFTTGTPTGSGPYTIPLATPTGGLVYGHASAQAVVPVVTAGPYTYAWSLLNSGGGQPPSHTLTHSMGPTATTGARQYPGFCMSQMNLKFNAESELFTWDGQGTSWPSVIAGAAPTANPTTILPVASWRTKVGIGGPASGGTLVNTVTDGEIDIARELVPYFTATGVQTPYIIQRGGLSATGKLNFGAVSDESALLYMLNNSQPVVQVLVDNGLAGTNQITVQMDIQVAAFTAAAPDTSKAAVGYQDEFQAVFNTTNAGGSGGQSPIKVSVTCGITPGTF
;
A
#
# COMPACT_ATOMS: atom_id res chain seq x y z
N VAL A 1 -32.23 -20.69 -14.41
CA VAL A 1 -31.55 -20.98 -13.14
C VAL A 1 -30.84 -19.70 -12.73
N VAL A 2 -31.17 -19.14 -11.58
CA VAL A 2 -30.43 -18.00 -11.02
C VAL A 2 -29.11 -18.57 -10.51
N ALA A 3 -28.01 -18.09 -11.08
CA ALA A 3 -26.67 -18.50 -10.65
C ALA A 3 -26.39 -17.91 -9.26
N THR A 4 -26.08 -18.76 -8.28
CA THR A 4 -25.61 -18.35 -6.96
C THR A 4 -24.06 -18.33 -6.99
N TYR A 5 -23.47 -17.40 -6.24
CA TYR A 5 -22.03 -17.25 -6.17
C TYR A 5 -21.46 -18.02 -4.98
N ALA A 6 -20.40 -18.80 -5.21
CA ALA A 6 -19.69 -19.46 -4.13
C ALA A 6 -18.68 -18.46 -3.51
N SER A 7 -18.79 -18.25 -2.20
CA SER A 7 -17.89 -17.33 -1.46
C SER A 7 -16.41 -17.69 -1.59
N THR A 8 -16.11 -18.98 -1.77
CA THR A 8 -14.73 -19.48 -1.98
C THR A 8 -14.10 -19.09 -3.33
N LYS A 9 -14.89 -18.57 -4.27
CA LYS A 9 -14.40 -18.10 -5.57
C LYS A 9 -14.16 -16.61 -5.64
N GLN A 10 -14.40 -15.89 -4.55
CA GLN A 10 -14.11 -14.46 -4.50
C GLN A 10 -12.63 -14.18 -4.51
N PHE A 11 -12.26 -13.06 -5.09
CA PHE A 11 -10.90 -12.51 -5.02
C PHE A 11 -10.93 -11.00 -5.11
N ILE A 12 -9.83 -10.39 -4.67
CA ILE A 12 -9.65 -8.93 -4.66
C ILE A 12 -8.52 -8.57 -5.61
N GLY A 13 -8.76 -7.56 -6.44
CA GLY A 13 -7.76 -6.94 -7.28
C GLY A 13 -7.48 -5.52 -6.86
N ILE A 14 -6.30 -5.02 -7.22
CA ILE A 14 -5.89 -3.64 -7.01
C ILE A 14 -5.28 -3.07 -8.29
N ALA A 15 -5.46 -1.78 -8.50
CA ALA A 15 -4.78 -1.04 -9.56
C ALA A 15 -4.59 0.41 -9.13
N PRO A 16 -3.44 1.06 -9.46
CA PRO A 16 -3.24 2.47 -9.20
C PRO A 16 -4.07 3.32 -10.16
N GLU A 17 -4.49 4.48 -9.71
CA GLU A 17 -5.27 5.44 -10.50
C GLU A 17 -4.41 6.61 -10.95
N ALA A 18 -4.50 6.97 -12.22
CA ALA A 18 -3.92 8.20 -12.75
C ALA A 18 -4.69 9.45 -12.27
N VAL A 19 -6.00 9.32 -12.14
CA VAL A 19 -6.91 10.35 -11.63
C VAL A 19 -7.77 9.71 -10.55
N GLN A 20 -7.75 10.30 -9.35
CA GLN A 20 -8.49 9.78 -8.21
C GLN A 20 -9.98 9.66 -8.51
N GLY A 21 -10.56 8.50 -8.21
CA GLY A 21 -11.98 8.22 -8.43
C GLY A 21 -12.35 7.74 -9.84
N THR A 22 -11.38 7.64 -10.74
CA THR A 22 -11.59 7.04 -12.06
C THR A 22 -11.30 5.55 -12.00
N ALA A 23 -12.34 4.72 -12.06
CA ALA A 23 -12.21 3.28 -11.96
C ALA A 23 -11.33 2.72 -13.08
N VAL A 24 -10.35 1.90 -12.72
CA VAL A 24 -9.42 1.23 -13.64
C VAL A 24 -9.49 -0.29 -13.47
N ALA A 25 -9.14 -1.03 -14.51
CA ALA A 25 -9.05 -2.48 -14.44
C ALA A 25 -7.93 -2.91 -13.47
N MET A 26 -8.14 -4.01 -12.75
CA MET A 26 -7.15 -4.51 -11.81
C MET A 26 -5.85 -4.91 -12.53
N THR A 27 -4.72 -4.61 -11.90
CA THR A 27 -3.38 -5.00 -12.37
C THR A 27 -2.77 -6.13 -11.54
N ALA A 28 -3.14 -6.23 -10.27
CA ALA A 28 -2.63 -7.26 -9.36
C ALA A 28 -3.74 -7.86 -8.50
N THR A 29 -3.63 -9.17 -8.22
CA THR A 29 -4.51 -9.86 -7.27
C THR A 29 -3.94 -9.74 -5.87
N GLN A 30 -4.80 -9.48 -4.89
CA GLN A 30 -4.45 -9.39 -3.48
C GLN A 30 -4.98 -10.60 -2.72
N LEU A 31 -4.12 -11.25 -1.96
CA LEU A 31 -4.50 -12.39 -1.10
C LEU A 31 -4.88 -11.85 0.28
N LEU A 32 -6.16 -11.69 0.51
CA LEU A 32 -6.71 -11.19 1.78
C LEU A 32 -7.52 -12.29 2.46
N THR A 33 -7.53 -12.28 3.79
CA THR A 33 -8.42 -13.12 4.61
C THR A 33 -9.70 -12.38 4.97
N THR A 34 -9.63 -11.04 5.00
CA THR A 34 -10.78 -10.18 5.30
C THR A 34 -10.88 -9.07 4.26
N PHE A 35 -12.08 -8.85 3.77
CA PHE A 35 -12.44 -7.72 2.93
C PHE A 35 -13.91 -7.38 3.16
N THR A 36 -14.15 -6.25 3.81
CA THR A 36 -15.50 -5.82 4.20
C THR A 36 -15.76 -4.41 3.67
N PRO A 37 -16.27 -4.31 2.45
CA PRO A 37 -16.69 -3.03 1.88
C PRO A 37 -18.08 -2.66 2.34
N SER A 38 -18.33 -1.39 2.59
CA SER A 38 -19.63 -0.85 2.99
C SER A 38 -19.89 0.49 2.30
N ASP A 39 -20.79 0.51 1.32
CA ASP A 39 -21.29 1.75 0.75
C ASP A 39 -22.04 2.56 1.83
N LYS A 40 -21.73 3.84 1.96
CA LYS A 40 -22.26 4.78 2.96
C LYS A 40 -23.02 5.93 2.28
N PRO A 41 -24.23 5.68 1.76
CA PRO A 41 -25.07 6.78 1.34
C PRO A 41 -25.61 7.51 2.56
N THR A 42 -25.56 8.84 2.54
CA THR A 42 -26.27 9.63 3.55
C THR A 42 -27.71 9.83 3.13
N PHE A 43 -28.60 9.98 4.11
CA PHE A 43 -30.02 10.24 3.88
C PHE A 43 -30.43 11.48 4.68
N LEU A 44 -30.97 12.45 3.96
CA LEU A 44 -31.47 13.71 4.52
C LEU A 44 -32.96 13.55 4.81
N LYS A 45 -33.35 13.69 6.06
CA LYS A 45 -34.74 13.54 6.51
C LYS A 45 -35.42 14.89 6.50
N ASP A 46 -36.61 14.96 5.94
CA ASP A 46 -37.53 16.07 6.08
C ASP A 46 -38.36 15.87 7.36
N GLN A 47 -38.10 16.68 8.36
CA GLN A 47 -38.81 16.70 9.65
C GLN A 47 -39.66 17.97 9.83
N SER A 48 -40.06 18.61 8.73
CA SER A 48 -40.90 19.80 8.76
C SER A 48 -42.27 19.54 9.41
N TRP A 49 -42.81 20.51 10.13
CA TRP A 49 -44.11 20.39 10.78
C TRP A 49 -45.22 20.32 9.75
N ARG A 50 -46.01 19.24 9.76
CA ARG A 50 -47.12 19.01 8.83
C ARG A 50 -48.50 18.83 9.53
N GLY A 51 -48.59 19.31 10.78
CA GLY A 51 -49.87 19.23 11.51
C GLY A 51 -50.30 17.81 11.90
N SER A 52 -49.37 16.85 11.92
CA SER A 52 -49.60 15.48 12.39
C SER A 52 -48.88 15.23 13.72
N MET A 53 -49.31 14.21 14.46
CA MET A 53 -48.64 13.77 15.69
C MET A 53 -47.40 12.96 15.42
N GLY A 54 -47.00 12.75 14.16
CA GLY A 54 -45.76 12.06 13.78
C GLY A 54 -44.54 12.96 14.06
N THR A 55 -43.52 12.37 14.66
CA THR A 55 -42.22 13.04 14.97
C THR A 55 -41.10 12.59 14.05
N ASP A 56 -41.36 11.64 13.17
CA ASP A 56 -40.38 11.04 12.28
C ASP A 56 -40.32 11.74 10.91
N ALA A 57 -39.46 11.25 10.02
CA ALA A 57 -39.26 11.85 8.71
C ALA A 57 -40.48 11.70 7.81
N PHE A 58 -40.97 12.81 7.25
CA PHE A 58 -42.06 12.84 6.28
C PHE A 58 -41.59 12.56 4.86
N ALA A 59 -40.32 12.80 4.59
CA ALA A 59 -39.63 12.46 3.34
C ALA A 59 -38.15 12.19 3.62
N GLN A 60 -37.54 11.43 2.73
CA GLN A 60 -36.11 11.11 2.78
C GLN A 60 -35.50 11.35 1.40
N VAL A 61 -34.48 12.19 1.38
CA VAL A 61 -33.75 12.53 0.16
C VAL A 61 -32.33 11.98 0.26
N GLN A 62 -31.83 11.43 -0.82
CA GLN A 62 -30.47 10.89 -0.87
C GLN A 62 -29.46 12.02 -0.88
N GLY A 63 -28.50 11.97 0.03
CA GLY A 63 -27.38 12.90 0.13
C GLY A 63 -26.10 12.37 -0.54
N VAL A 64 -24.96 12.76 0.02
CA VAL A 64 -23.63 12.36 -0.47
C VAL A 64 -23.33 10.88 -0.20
N LYS A 65 -22.37 10.31 -0.93
CA LYS A 65 -22.02 8.88 -0.86
C LYS A 65 -20.52 8.68 -0.83
N THR A 66 -20.08 7.79 0.04
CA THR A 66 -18.73 7.21 0.08
C THR A 66 -18.83 5.70 0.28
N ALA A 67 -17.72 5.01 0.34
CA ALA A 67 -17.65 3.65 0.84
C ALA A 67 -16.50 3.53 1.81
N ASP A 68 -16.71 2.82 2.93
CA ASP A 68 -15.67 2.44 3.88
C ASP A 68 -15.28 0.98 3.64
N ILE A 69 -13.99 0.70 3.75
CA ILE A 69 -13.45 -0.61 3.45
C ILE A 69 -12.49 -1.01 4.57
N SER A 70 -12.74 -2.18 5.17
CA SER A 70 -11.80 -2.84 6.06
C SER A 70 -11.24 -4.08 5.37
N LEU A 71 -9.95 -4.29 5.51
CA LEU A 71 -9.24 -5.36 4.79
C LEU A 71 -8.03 -5.82 5.60
N GLY A 72 -7.54 -7.03 5.32
CA GLY A 72 -6.37 -7.57 6.00
C GLY A 72 -6.07 -9.01 5.61
N GLY A 73 -4.88 -9.46 5.96
CA GLY A 73 -4.43 -10.82 5.69
C GLY A 73 -2.96 -11.04 6.02
N PRO A 74 -2.41 -12.19 5.62
CA PRO A 74 -0.98 -12.45 5.73
C PRO A 74 -0.15 -11.51 4.85
N VAL A 75 1.08 -11.25 5.27
CA VAL A 75 2.03 -10.45 4.49
C VAL A 75 2.68 -11.30 3.42
N TYR A 76 2.53 -10.86 2.18
CA TYR A 76 3.24 -11.37 1.02
C TYR A 76 4.17 -10.27 0.49
N GLY A 77 5.43 -10.59 0.25
CA GLY A 77 6.43 -9.60 -0.15
C GLY A 77 6.17 -8.95 -1.51
N ASP A 78 5.43 -9.61 -2.37
CA ASP A 78 5.07 -9.15 -3.72
C ASP A 78 3.73 -8.41 -3.81
N THR A 79 2.98 -8.30 -2.72
CA THR A 79 1.70 -7.60 -2.71
C THR A 79 1.63 -6.47 -1.69
N LEU A 80 2.43 -6.53 -0.62
CA LEU A 80 2.45 -5.52 0.45
C LEU A 80 2.75 -4.11 -0.07
N GLY A 81 3.59 -4.01 -1.10
CA GLY A 81 4.01 -2.73 -1.68
C GLY A 81 2.87 -1.86 -2.17
N TRP A 82 1.78 -2.44 -2.69
CA TRP A 82 0.60 -1.70 -3.12
C TRP A 82 -0.05 -0.90 -1.98
N TRP A 83 -0.12 -1.51 -0.80
CA TRP A 83 -0.72 -0.90 0.39
C TRP A 83 0.20 0.17 0.98
N LEU A 84 1.50 -0.11 1.04
CA LEU A 84 2.51 0.86 1.49
C LEU A 84 2.56 2.08 0.56
N ARG A 85 2.45 1.88 -0.74
CA ARG A 85 2.34 2.98 -1.71
C ARG A 85 1.10 3.83 -1.49
N ASN A 86 -0.03 3.21 -1.16
CA ASN A 86 -1.26 3.94 -0.91
C ASN A 86 -1.19 4.82 0.35
N ILE A 87 -0.57 4.34 1.43
CA ILE A 87 -0.56 5.08 2.71
C ILE A 87 0.64 6.02 2.84
N LEU A 88 1.84 5.60 2.43
CA LEU A 88 3.10 6.35 2.57
C LEU A 88 3.44 7.16 1.31
N GLY A 89 3.49 6.53 0.17
CA GLY A 89 3.57 7.14 -1.16
C GLY A 89 4.97 7.42 -1.69
N ASP A 90 5.95 7.83 -0.87
CA ASP A 90 7.31 8.14 -1.34
C ASP A 90 8.12 6.86 -1.50
N LEU A 91 8.27 6.39 -2.73
CA LEU A 91 8.95 5.15 -3.06
C LEU A 91 10.38 5.41 -3.53
N ALA A 92 11.35 4.78 -2.89
CA ALA A 92 12.71 4.65 -3.37
C ALA A 92 13.01 3.17 -3.68
N VAL A 93 13.58 2.89 -4.85
CA VAL A 93 13.94 1.53 -5.27
C VAL A 93 15.45 1.41 -5.31
N THR A 94 15.99 0.37 -4.67
CA THR A 94 17.41 0.00 -4.73
C THR A 94 17.55 -1.30 -5.52
N GLY A 95 18.48 -1.32 -6.41
CA GLY A 95 18.67 -2.31 -7.47
C GLY A 95 18.21 -1.76 -8.81
N THR A 96 19.00 -1.96 -9.83
CA THR A 96 18.71 -1.45 -11.18
C THR A 96 18.41 -2.64 -12.09
N PRO A 97 17.27 -2.61 -12.81
CA PRO A 97 17.06 -3.57 -13.89
C PRO A 97 18.20 -3.48 -14.90
N THR A 98 18.73 -4.58 -15.31
CA THR A 98 19.78 -4.65 -16.34
C THR A 98 19.23 -5.26 -17.61
N GLY A 99 19.56 -4.68 -18.74
CA GLY A 99 19.19 -5.17 -20.06
C GLY A 99 20.02 -4.51 -21.15
N SER A 100 20.24 -5.23 -22.23
CA SER A 100 20.80 -4.64 -23.45
C SER A 100 19.71 -3.94 -24.27
N GLY A 101 20.07 -2.84 -24.94
CA GLY A 101 19.12 -2.08 -25.76
C GLY A 101 18.34 -1.01 -24.99
N SER A 102 18.92 -0.48 -23.90
CA SER A 102 18.35 0.69 -23.21
C SER A 102 18.31 1.89 -24.16
N THR A 103 17.25 2.66 -24.02
CA THR A 103 17.02 3.90 -24.80
C THR A 103 16.46 4.98 -23.87
N THR A 104 16.09 6.10 -24.44
CA THR A 104 15.43 7.18 -23.71
C THR A 104 14.16 7.60 -24.42
N LEU A 105 13.25 8.25 -23.72
CA LEU A 105 12.11 8.91 -24.33
C LEU A 105 12.59 10.04 -25.22
N SER A 106 12.13 10.07 -26.47
CA SER A 106 12.40 11.17 -27.40
C SER A 106 11.49 12.39 -27.18
N ALA A 107 10.34 12.18 -26.56
CA ALA A 107 9.41 13.21 -26.11
C ALA A 107 8.81 12.86 -24.76
N SER A 108 8.27 13.85 -24.04
CA SER A 108 7.52 13.60 -22.80
C SER A 108 6.29 12.76 -23.08
N ALA A 109 5.97 11.86 -22.17
CA ALA A 109 4.75 11.05 -22.18
C ALA A 109 3.88 11.43 -21.00
N SER A 110 2.60 11.73 -21.25
CA SER A 110 1.65 12.11 -20.21
C SER A 110 1.06 10.88 -19.53
N ALA A 111 0.58 11.04 -18.30
CA ALA A 111 -0.26 10.03 -17.64
C ALA A 111 -1.45 9.67 -18.53
N GLY A 112 -1.82 8.39 -18.57
CA GLY A 112 -2.86 7.84 -19.46
C GLY A 112 -2.37 7.49 -20.87
N ALA A 113 -1.13 7.82 -21.26
CA ALA A 113 -0.62 7.46 -22.57
C ALA A 113 -0.48 5.95 -22.75
N SER A 114 -1.06 5.41 -23.81
CA SER A 114 -0.98 3.98 -24.19
C SER A 114 0.23 3.64 -25.07
N SER A 115 1.04 4.63 -25.39
CA SER A 115 2.30 4.47 -26.14
C SER A 115 3.30 5.52 -25.71
N ILE A 116 4.58 5.21 -25.90
CA ILE A 116 5.70 6.13 -25.68
C ILE A 116 6.49 6.31 -26.98
N THR A 117 7.20 7.40 -27.11
CA THR A 117 8.15 7.61 -28.20
C THR A 117 9.58 7.50 -27.70
N THR A 118 10.41 6.71 -28.36
CA THR A 118 11.78 6.41 -27.95
C THR A 118 12.80 6.78 -29.05
N VAL A 119 14.03 7.05 -28.63
CA VAL A 119 15.12 7.37 -29.55
C VAL A 119 15.54 6.13 -30.37
N ALA A 120 15.63 4.97 -29.73
CA ALA A 120 15.92 3.70 -30.41
C ALA A 120 14.72 2.75 -30.34
N THR A 121 14.64 1.82 -31.28
CA THR A 121 13.56 0.80 -31.30
C THR A 121 13.72 -0.20 -30.17
N ILE A 122 12.60 -0.68 -29.67
CA ILE A 122 12.52 -1.78 -28.70
C ILE A 122 11.65 -2.89 -29.33
N PRO A 123 12.11 -4.15 -29.38
CA PRO A 123 11.30 -5.23 -29.93
C PRO A 123 9.95 -5.38 -29.23
N ALA A 124 8.95 -5.90 -29.94
CA ALA A 124 7.67 -6.29 -29.34
C ALA A 124 7.87 -7.39 -28.27
N ALA A 125 6.93 -7.49 -27.34
CA ALA A 125 6.94 -8.44 -26.24
C ALA A 125 8.17 -8.32 -25.30
N THR A 126 8.84 -7.17 -25.31
CA THR A 126 9.94 -6.87 -24.38
C THR A 126 9.38 -6.21 -23.12
N VAL A 127 9.77 -6.70 -21.95
CA VAL A 127 9.47 -6.04 -20.69
C VAL A 127 10.43 -4.87 -20.51
N ILE A 128 9.90 -3.69 -20.33
CA ILE A 128 10.68 -2.44 -20.14
C ILE A 128 10.28 -1.76 -18.84
N GLN A 129 11.26 -1.11 -18.23
CA GLN A 129 11.01 -0.11 -17.19
C GLN A 129 11.17 1.28 -17.79
N ILE A 130 10.20 2.15 -17.52
CA ILE A 130 10.20 3.56 -17.88
C ILE A 130 10.45 4.37 -16.62
N GLY A 131 11.48 5.21 -16.64
CA GLY A 131 11.84 6.02 -15.48
C GLY A 131 12.53 5.26 -14.35
N SER A 132 12.61 5.92 -13.20
CA SER A 132 13.25 5.39 -12.00
C SER A 132 12.60 5.95 -10.73
N GLY A 133 12.85 5.34 -9.57
CA GLY A 133 12.33 5.80 -8.28
C GLY A 133 10.80 5.65 -8.17
N ALA A 134 10.16 6.62 -7.51
CA ALA A 134 8.74 6.57 -7.15
C ALA A 134 7.77 6.58 -8.36
N THR A 135 8.22 7.03 -9.51
CA THR A 135 7.43 7.10 -10.75
C THR A 135 7.85 6.06 -11.80
N ALA A 136 8.70 5.09 -11.42
CA ALA A 136 9.08 4.01 -12.34
C ALA A 136 7.85 3.14 -12.67
N GLU A 137 7.70 2.79 -13.94
CA GLU A 137 6.62 1.94 -14.42
C GLU A 137 7.17 0.83 -15.32
N VAL A 138 6.53 -0.33 -15.29
CA VAL A 138 6.92 -1.49 -16.11
C VAL A 138 5.81 -1.87 -17.06
N PHE A 139 6.17 -2.03 -18.33
CA PHE A 139 5.24 -2.46 -19.38
C PHE A 139 5.87 -3.52 -20.28
N THR A 140 5.03 -4.38 -20.83
CA THR A 140 5.40 -5.17 -22.00
C THR A 140 5.09 -4.38 -23.25
N THR A 141 6.04 -4.30 -24.19
CA THR A 141 5.91 -3.54 -25.42
C THR A 141 5.05 -4.27 -26.45
N GLY A 142 4.25 -3.49 -27.20
CA GLY A 142 3.66 -3.95 -28.45
C GLY A 142 4.62 -3.79 -29.64
N THR A 143 4.12 -3.98 -30.86
CA THR A 143 4.92 -3.85 -32.09
C THR A 143 5.30 -2.39 -32.31
N PRO A 144 6.61 -2.05 -32.38
CA PRO A 144 7.07 -0.70 -32.61
C PRO A 144 6.71 -0.23 -34.02
N THR A 145 6.49 1.07 -34.17
CA THR A 145 6.23 1.72 -35.46
C THR A 145 7.12 2.96 -35.63
N GLY A 146 7.35 3.37 -36.88
CA GLY A 146 8.19 4.52 -37.21
C GLY A 146 9.62 4.15 -37.61
N SER A 147 10.39 5.11 -38.06
CA SER A 147 11.79 4.96 -38.51
C SER A 147 12.77 5.83 -37.69
N GLY A 148 12.28 6.35 -36.55
CA GLY A 148 12.99 7.19 -35.58
C GLY A 148 12.47 8.64 -35.59
N PRO A 149 11.96 9.16 -34.46
CA PRO A 149 11.71 8.44 -33.21
C PRO A 149 10.66 7.34 -33.38
N TYR A 150 10.81 6.27 -32.59
CA TYR A 150 9.95 5.10 -32.66
C TYR A 150 8.77 5.23 -31.71
N THR A 151 7.56 4.90 -32.17
CA THR A 151 6.39 4.77 -31.29
C THR A 151 6.27 3.35 -30.80
N ILE A 152 6.32 3.17 -29.48
CA ILE A 152 6.26 1.88 -28.79
C ILE A 152 4.91 1.81 -28.05
N PRO A 153 3.99 0.93 -28.49
CA PRO A 153 2.76 0.69 -27.73
C PRO A 153 3.06 -0.01 -26.39
N LEU A 154 2.30 0.37 -25.36
CA LEU A 154 2.32 -0.26 -24.03
C LEU A 154 1.21 -1.31 -23.98
N ALA A 155 1.57 -2.59 -24.10
CA ALA A 155 0.58 -3.67 -24.27
C ALA A 155 0.04 -4.18 -22.94
N THR A 156 0.89 -4.33 -21.93
CA THR A 156 0.54 -4.85 -20.61
C THR A 156 1.38 -4.18 -19.53
N PRO A 157 0.77 -3.69 -18.42
CA PRO A 157 -0.66 -3.65 -18.12
C PRO A 157 -1.44 -2.73 -19.06
N THR A 158 -2.73 -3.00 -19.25
CA THR A 158 -3.63 -2.14 -20.01
C THR A 158 -4.01 -0.91 -19.18
N GLY A 159 -4.27 0.23 -19.83
CA GLY A 159 -4.67 1.47 -19.16
C GLY A 159 -3.68 2.61 -19.36
N GLY A 160 -2.50 2.32 -19.92
CA GLY A 160 -1.47 3.32 -20.18
C GLY A 160 -0.67 3.72 -18.94
N LEU A 161 0.14 4.76 -19.08
CA LEU A 161 0.98 5.30 -18.03
C LEU A 161 0.16 5.84 -16.85
N VAL A 162 0.54 5.52 -15.64
CA VAL A 162 -0.02 6.12 -14.41
C VAL A 162 0.62 7.49 -14.17
N TYR A 163 1.90 7.62 -14.48
CA TYR A 163 2.67 8.86 -14.26
C TYR A 163 3.06 9.52 -15.58
N GLY A 164 3.28 10.83 -15.49
CA GLY A 164 3.94 11.55 -16.58
C GLY A 164 5.45 11.35 -16.55
N HIS A 165 6.05 11.09 -17.69
CA HIS A 165 7.49 10.94 -17.87
C HIS A 165 8.06 12.03 -18.74
N ALA A 166 9.17 12.65 -18.28
CA ALA A 166 9.83 13.70 -19.05
C ALA A 166 10.58 13.14 -20.27
N SER A 167 10.82 13.98 -21.27
CA SER A 167 11.76 13.69 -22.35
C SER A 167 13.14 13.32 -21.77
N ALA A 168 13.88 12.48 -22.47
CA ALA A 168 15.17 11.91 -22.09
C ALA A 168 15.15 10.96 -20.86
N GLN A 169 13.98 10.64 -20.31
CA GLN A 169 13.86 9.63 -19.26
C GLN A 169 14.28 8.25 -19.79
N ALA A 170 15.00 7.50 -18.97
CA ALA A 170 15.49 6.16 -19.34
C ALA A 170 14.35 5.16 -19.59
N VAL A 171 14.49 4.38 -20.64
CA VAL A 171 13.67 3.21 -20.94
C VAL A 171 14.60 2.00 -21.04
N VAL A 172 14.51 1.10 -20.09
CA VAL A 172 15.46 0.01 -19.92
C VAL A 172 14.74 -1.33 -20.03
N PRO A 173 15.14 -2.23 -20.94
CA PRO A 173 14.66 -3.60 -20.95
C PRO A 173 15.02 -4.32 -19.65
N VAL A 174 14.07 -5.04 -19.07
CA VAL A 174 14.23 -5.73 -17.80
C VAL A 174 14.58 -7.19 -18.09
N VAL A 175 15.82 -7.58 -17.86
CA VAL A 175 16.33 -8.92 -18.14
C VAL A 175 16.72 -9.68 -16.87
N THR A 176 17.03 -8.98 -15.79
CA THR A 176 17.44 -9.62 -14.53
C THR A 176 16.34 -9.63 -13.50
N ALA A 177 16.22 -10.78 -12.84
CA ALA A 177 15.39 -10.93 -11.67
C ALA A 177 16.10 -10.31 -10.44
N GLY A 178 15.31 -9.76 -9.49
CA GLY A 178 15.81 -9.21 -8.25
C GLY A 178 16.75 -10.11 -7.43
N PRO A 179 16.96 -9.83 -6.16
CA PRO A 179 16.04 -9.05 -5.33
C PRO A 179 16.23 -7.55 -5.49
N TYR A 180 15.10 -6.84 -5.41
CA TYR A 180 15.06 -5.39 -5.34
C TYR A 180 14.54 -4.96 -3.97
N THR A 181 15.04 -3.85 -3.45
CA THR A 181 14.54 -3.27 -2.20
C THR A 181 13.71 -2.04 -2.50
N TYR A 182 12.47 -2.09 -2.11
CA TYR A 182 11.49 -1.01 -2.19
C TYR A 182 11.36 -0.39 -0.82
N ALA A 183 11.63 0.89 -0.69
CA ALA A 183 11.52 1.63 0.57
C ALA A 183 10.46 2.72 0.44
N TRP A 184 9.46 2.69 1.31
CA TRP A 184 8.41 3.70 1.37
C TRP A 184 8.58 4.58 2.59
N SER A 185 8.46 5.86 2.37
CA SER A 185 8.46 6.91 3.39
C SER A 185 7.27 7.85 3.17
N LEU A 186 7.05 8.78 4.08
CA LEU A 186 6.01 9.78 3.90
C LEU A 186 6.31 10.65 2.66
N LEU A 187 5.35 10.74 1.75
CA LEU A 187 5.43 11.62 0.59
C LEU A 187 5.28 13.08 1.02
N ASN A 188 6.33 13.87 0.83
CA ASN A 188 6.40 15.30 1.17
C ASN A 188 6.38 16.21 -0.07
N SER A 189 6.64 15.69 -1.27
CA SER A 189 6.62 16.46 -2.52
C SER A 189 5.21 16.60 -3.11
N GLY A 190 5.04 17.54 -4.02
CA GLY A 190 3.75 17.85 -4.63
C GLY A 190 2.73 18.25 -3.56
N GLY A 191 1.53 17.75 -3.63
CA GLY A 191 0.49 17.98 -2.60
C GLY A 191 0.59 17.04 -1.39
N GLY A 192 1.64 16.24 -1.24
CA GLY A 192 1.75 15.21 -0.20
C GLY A 192 0.69 14.10 -0.30
N GLN A 193 0.12 13.91 -1.48
CA GLN A 193 -0.95 12.96 -1.73
C GLN A 193 -0.42 11.72 -2.46
N PRO A 194 -0.28 10.57 -1.79
CA PRO A 194 0.00 9.31 -2.44
C PRO A 194 -1.03 8.94 -3.51
N PRO A 195 -0.73 8.08 -4.48
CA PRO A 195 -1.70 7.64 -5.46
C PRO A 195 -2.87 6.92 -4.79
N SER A 196 -4.09 7.15 -5.30
CA SER A 196 -5.26 6.36 -4.96
C SER A 196 -5.27 5.07 -5.77
N HIS A 197 -6.09 4.11 -5.36
CA HIS A 197 -6.22 2.84 -6.05
C HIS A 197 -7.69 2.49 -6.28
N THR A 198 -7.96 1.80 -7.38
CA THR A 198 -9.22 1.08 -7.54
C THR A 198 -9.09 -0.30 -6.94
N LEU A 199 -9.97 -0.65 -6.00
CA LEU A 199 -10.11 -2.02 -5.51
C LEU A 199 -11.22 -2.72 -6.30
N THR A 200 -10.94 -3.91 -6.79
CA THR A 200 -11.92 -4.72 -7.53
C THR A 200 -12.27 -5.96 -6.71
N HIS A 201 -13.51 -6.07 -6.29
CA HIS A 201 -14.06 -7.24 -5.61
C HIS A 201 -14.82 -8.11 -6.60
N SER A 202 -14.28 -9.25 -6.95
CA SER A 202 -14.94 -10.25 -7.75
C SER A 202 -15.68 -11.23 -6.84
N MET A 203 -17.01 -11.25 -6.94
CA MET A 203 -17.88 -12.08 -6.11
C MET A 203 -18.45 -13.28 -6.87
N GLY A 204 -18.12 -13.47 -8.15
CA GLY A 204 -18.73 -14.55 -8.91
C GLY A 204 -18.22 -14.72 -10.33
N PRO A 205 -18.69 -15.75 -11.03
CA PRO A 205 -18.14 -16.25 -12.29
C PRO A 205 -18.49 -15.41 -13.52
N THR A 206 -19.35 -14.41 -13.41
CA THR A 206 -19.80 -13.64 -14.58
C THR A 206 -19.39 -12.19 -14.52
N ALA A 207 -18.95 -11.75 -15.64
CA ALA A 207 -18.22 -10.55 -15.92
C ALA A 207 -18.84 -9.23 -15.46
N THR A 208 -20.13 -9.04 -15.68
CA THR A 208 -20.72 -7.70 -15.61
C THR A 208 -21.55 -7.42 -14.39
N THR A 209 -21.94 -8.46 -13.65
CA THR A 209 -22.78 -8.31 -12.45
C THR A 209 -22.14 -8.85 -11.17
N GLY A 210 -21.09 -9.65 -11.29
CA GLY A 210 -20.42 -10.32 -10.19
C GLY A 210 -19.15 -9.62 -9.68
N ALA A 211 -18.75 -8.49 -10.26
CA ALA A 211 -17.60 -7.73 -9.82
C ALA A 211 -17.97 -6.28 -9.54
N ARG A 212 -17.48 -5.76 -8.39
CA ARG A 212 -17.62 -4.37 -7.96
C ARG A 212 -16.26 -3.72 -7.91
N GLN A 213 -16.19 -2.46 -8.32
CA GLN A 213 -15.00 -1.64 -8.17
C GLN A 213 -15.28 -0.52 -7.19
N TYR A 214 -14.28 -0.23 -6.36
CA TYR A 214 -14.25 0.85 -5.38
C TYR A 214 -13.15 1.81 -5.79
N PRO A 215 -13.45 2.79 -6.67
CA PRO A 215 -12.46 3.74 -7.14
C PRO A 215 -12.12 4.76 -6.07
N GLY A 216 -10.96 5.38 -6.19
CA GLY A 216 -10.49 6.43 -5.28
C GLY A 216 -10.12 5.92 -3.89
N PHE A 217 -9.88 4.63 -3.71
CA PHE A 217 -9.54 4.08 -2.40
C PHE A 217 -8.28 4.74 -1.85
N CYS A 218 -8.43 5.29 -0.65
CA CYS A 218 -7.38 5.88 0.16
C CYS A 218 -7.34 5.16 1.50
N MET A 219 -6.18 4.67 1.89
CA MET A 219 -5.99 3.99 3.17
C MET A 219 -5.84 5.01 4.30
N SER A 220 -6.60 4.84 5.38
CA SER A 220 -6.52 5.65 6.60
C SER A 220 -5.66 5.02 7.68
N GLN A 221 -5.56 3.70 7.70
CA GLN A 221 -4.81 2.96 8.71
C GLN A 221 -4.25 1.68 8.13
N MET A 222 -3.05 1.31 8.56
CA MET A 222 -2.41 0.05 8.30
C MET A 222 -1.67 -0.40 9.56
N ASN A 223 -2.03 -1.55 10.07
CA ASN A 223 -1.42 -2.14 11.24
C ASN A 223 -0.70 -3.44 10.85
N LEU A 224 0.60 -3.52 11.13
CA LEU A 224 1.47 -4.66 10.88
C LEU A 224 1.71 -5.39 12.20
N LYS A 225 1.38 -6.69 12.26
CA LYS A 225 1.35 -7.47 13.49
C LYS A 225 2.20 -8.73 13.40
N PHE A 226 2.90 -9.02 14.48
CA PHE A 226 3.63 -10.27 14.64
C PHE A 226 3.44 -10.87 16.03
N ASN A 227 3.50 -12.19 16.07
CA ASN A 227 3.54 -12.97 17.29
C ASN A 227 4.53 -14.13 17.08
N ALA A 228 5.53 -14.25 17.93
CA ALA A 228 6.62 -15.23 17.77
C ALA A 228 6.18 -16.70 17.93
N GLU A 229 5.02 -16.96 18.52
CA GLU A 229 4.66 -18.34 18.88
C GLU A 229 4.21 -19.19 17.68
N SER A 230 3.16 -18.79 16.95
CA SER A 230 2.56 -19.71 15.97
C SER A 230 1.78 -19.07 14.84
N GLU A 231 2.02 -17.80 14.52
CA GLU A 231 1.21 -17.07 13.55
C GLU A 231 2.02 -16.68 12.30
N LEU A 232 1.30 -16.34 11.24
CA LEU A 232 1.88 -15.64 10.13
C LEU A 232 2.08 -14.16 10.48
N PHE A 233 3.06 -13.52 9.85
CA PHE A 233 3.16 -12.08 9.89
C PHE A 233 1.95 -11.51 9.12
N THR A 234 1.14 -10.70 9.80
CA THR A 234 -0.16 -10.24 9.27
C THR A 234 -0.23 -8.72 9.23
N TRP A 235 -1.17 -8.24 8.47
CA TRP A 235 -1.55 -6.84 8.47
C TRP A 235 -3.05 -6.70 8.38
N ASP A 236 -3.58 -5.64 8.92
CA ASP A 236 -4.94 -5.16 8.73
C ASP A 236 -4.94 -3.67 8.42
N GLY A 237 -5.99 -3.20 7.77
CA GLY A 237 -6.11 -1.81 7.40
C GLY A 237 -7.55 -1.44 7.09
N GLN A 238 -7.75 -0.15 7.00
CA GLN A 238 -9.03 0.44 6.62
C GLN A 238 -8.82 1.70 5.78
N GLY A 239 -9.85 2.07 5.06
CA GLY A 239 -9.82 3.27 4.23
C GLY A 239 -11.19 3.62 3.66
N THR A 240 -11.20 4.71 2.90
CA THR A 240 -12.41 5.26 2.29
C THR A 240 -12.21 5.36 0.78
N SER A 241 -13.29 5.12 0.02
CA SER A 241 -13.33 5.22 -1.43
C SER A 241 -14.59 5.96 -1.90
N TRP A 242 -14.69 6.21 -3.20
CA TRP A 242 -15.97 6.49 -3.84
C TRP A 242 -16.92 5.28 -3.66
N PRO A 243 -18.24 5.50 -3.78
CA PRO A 243 -19.19 4.38 -3.76
C PRO A 243 -18.89 3.37 -4.86
N SER A 244 -19.26 2.13 -4.61
CA SER A 244 -19.00 1.03 -5.53
C SER A 244 -19.66 1.22 -6.89
N VAL A 245 -18.96 0.83 -7.94
CA VAL A 245 -19.48 0.76 -9.32
C VAL A 245 -19.39 -0.67 -9.85
N ILE A 246 -20.20 -1.01 -10.85
CA ILE A 246 -20.09 -2.30 -11.52
C ILE A 246 -18.82 -2.29 -12.37
N ALA A 247 -18.04 -3.36 -12.32
CA ALA A 247 -16.85 -3.48 -13.15
C ALA A 247 -17.23 -3.53 -14.64
N GLY A 248 -16.51 -2.76 -15.46
CA GLY A 248 -16.76 -2.69 -16.91
C GLY A 248 -16.35 -3.94 -17.68
N ALA A 249 -15.47 -4.79 -17.09
CA ALA A 249 -15.01 -6.05 -17.65
C ALA A 249 -14.85 -7.10 -16.55
N ALA A 250 -14.86 -8.38 -16.93
CA ALA A 250 -14.58 -9.48 -16.01
C ALA A 250 -13.13 -9.42 -15.54
N PRO A 251 -12.88 -9.32 -14.23
CA PRO A 251 -11.54 -9.43 -13.71
C PRO A 251 -11.07 -10.89 -13.80
N THR A 252 -9.77 -11.08 -13.99
CA THR A 252 -9.12 -12.40 -13.97
C THR A 252 -8.15 -12.45 -12.81
N ALA A 253 -8.29 -13.46 -11.93
CA ALA A 253 -7.38 -13.66 -10.83
C ALA A 253 -6.01 -14.14 -11.33
N ASN A 254 -4.96 -13.54 -10.81
CA ASN A 254 -3.58 -13.98 -10.95
C ASN A 254 -2.90 -13.90 -9.58
N PRO A 255 -3.22 -14.84 -8.66
CA PRO A 255 -2.69 -14.81 -7.30
C PRO A 255 -1.20 -15.12 -7.30
N THR A 256 -0.48 -14.53 -6.35
CA THR A 256 0.92 -14.88 -6.12
C THR A 256 1.08 -16.34 -5.75
N THR A 257 2.20 -16.91 -6.14
CA THR A 257 2.65 -18.25 -5.73
C THR A 257 3.68 -18.19 -4.59
N ILE A 258 4.06 -16.97 -4.17
CA ILE A 258 5.00 -16.76 -3.07
C ILE A 258 4.31 -17.08 -1.75
N LEU A 259 5.01 -17.72 -0.84
CA LEU A 259 4.49 -18.04 0.49
C LEU A 259 4.50 -16.81 1.39
N PRO A 260 3.53 -16.68 2.31
CA PRO A 260 3.55 -15.62 3.31
C PRO A 260 4.71 -15.80 4.28
N VAL A 261 5.09 -14.72 4.95
CA VAL A 261 6.18 -14.75 5.92
C VAL A 261 5.68 -15.21 7.29
N ALA A 262 6.45 -16.08 7.93
CA ALA A 262 6.13 -16.57 9.28
C ALA A 262 6.58 -15.59 10.35
N SER A 263 5.72 -15.30 11.33
CA SER A 263 5.93 -14.33 12.40
C SER A 263 7.12 -14.67 13.30
N TRP A 264 7.41 -15.95 13.54
CA TRP A 264 8.54 -16.37 14.39
C TRP A 264 9.91 -15.96 13.85
N ARG A 265 9.98 -15.56 12.57
CA ARG A 265 11.19 -15.04 11.95
C ARG A 265 11.41 -13.54 12.20
N THR A 266 10.49 -12.90 12.92
CA THR A 266 10.61 -11.48 13.25
C THR A 266 11.75 -11.26 14.23
N LYS A 267 12.52 -10.23 13.99
CA LYS A 267 13.63 -9.75 14.81
C LYS A 267 13.36 -8.29 15.15
N VAL A 268 13.58 -7.91 16.38
CA VAL A 268 13.42 -6.52 16.84
C VAL A 268 14.75 -6.03 17.39
N GLY A 269 15.20 -4.89 16.88
CA GLY A 269 16.37 -4.17 17.37
C GLY A 269 15.95 -2.89 18.08
N ILE A 270 16.54 -2.59 19.22
CA ILE A 270 16.36 -1.32 19.94
C ILE A 270 17.74 -0.70 20.19
N GLY A 271 17.88 0.58 19.82
CA GLY A 271 19.16 1.28 19.82
C GLY A 271 20.03 1.00 18.58
N GLY A 272 19.52 0.25 17.60
CA GLY A 272 20.22 -0.09 16.37
C GLY A 272 19.51 -1.16 15.55
N PRO A 273 20.22 -1.80 14.60
CA PRO A 273 19.61 -2.76 13.68
C PRO A 273 19.11 -4.03 14.40
N ALA A 274 18.06 -4.64 13.87
CA ALA A 274 17.47 -5.90 14.35
C ALA A 274 18.39 -7.12 14.14
N SER A 275 19.58 -6.92 13.59
CA SER A 275 20.63 -7.92 13.43
C SER A 275 21.89 -7.47 14.16
N GLY A 276 22.57 -8.38 14.85
CA GLY A 276 23.78 -8.08 15.59
C GLY A 276 23.54 -7.75 17.05
N GLY A 277 24.36 -6.86 17.64
CA GLY A 277 24.41 -6.61 19.10
C GLY A 277 23.24 -5.84 19.68
N THR A 278 22.36 -5.29 18.87
CA THR A 278 21.15 -4.55 19.29
C THR A 278 19.87 -5.36 19.17
N LEU A 279 19.97 -6.65 18.81
CA LEU A 279 18.83 -7.58 18.78
C LEU A 279 18.30 -7.79 20.21
N VAL A 280 17.00 -7.57 20.39
CA VAL A 280 16.30 -7.81 21.67
C VAL A 280 15.68 -9.20 21.63
N ASN A 281 16.21 -10.12 22.44
CA ASN A 281 15.79 -11.52 22.44
C ASN A 281 14.55 -11.80 23.31
N THR A 282 13.98 -10.79 23.94
CA THR A 282 12.86 -10.93 24.87
C THR A 282 11.52 -10.48 24.30
N VAL A 283 11.50 -9.94 23.09
CA VAL A 283 10.25 -9.55 22.42
C VAL A 283 9.47 -10.81 22.02
N THR A 284 8.22 -10.88 22.43
CA THR A 284 7.31 -12.00 22.15
C THR A 284 6.33 -11.68 21.01
N ASP A 285 5.82 -10.48 20.98
CA ASP A 285 4.86 -10.01 20.00
C ASP A 285 4.88 -8.48 19.90
N GLY A 286 4.25 -7.94 18.89
CA GLY A 286 4.16 -6.50 18.71
C GLY A 286 3.35 -6.10 17.48
N GLU A 287 3.08 -4.82 17.40
CA GLU A 287 2.37 -4.20 16.30
C GLU A 287 2.93 -2.82 15.99
N ILE A 288 2.88 -2.46 14.72
CA ILE A 288 3.20 -1.11 14.23
C ILE A 288 1.99 -0.60 13.48
N ASP A 289 1.39 0.46 13.99
CA ASP A 289 0.24 1.13 13.40
C ASP A 289 0.67 2.41 12.67
N ILE A 290 0.28 2.51 11.40
CA ILE A 290 0.49 3.67 10.55
C ILE A 290 -0.89 4.24 10.24
N ALA A 291 -1.18 5.44 10.73
CA ALA A 291 -2.49 6.06 10.58
C ALA A 291 -2.40 7.42 9.87
N ARG A 292 -3.43 7.71 9.09
CA ARG A 292 -3.54 8.93 8.32
C ARG A 292 -4.99 9.40 8.25
N GLU A 293 -5.23 10.68 8.53
CA GLU A 293 -6.56 11.27 8.40
C GLU A 293 -7.01 11.28 6.94
N LEU A 294 -8.28 10.99 6.70
CA LEU A 294 -8.93 11.12 5.40
C LEU A 294 -10.09 12.09 5.48
N VAL A 295 -10.15 13.04 4.56
CA VAL A 295 -11.23 14.02 4.47
C VAL A 295 -11.83 14.00 3.06
N PRO A 296 -13.03 13.41 2.88
CA PRO A 296 -13.75 13.50 1.62
C PRO A 296 -14.26 14.93 1.39
N TYR A 297 -13.87 15.53 0.27
CA TYR A 297 -14.37 16.85 -0.16
C TYR A 297 -15.51 16.69 -1.15
N PHE A 298 -16.63 17.34 -0.86
CA PHE A 298 -17.77 17.42 -1.76
C PHE A 298 -17.91 18.83 -2.31
N THR A 299 -18.27 18.95 -3.58
CA THR A 299 -18.41 20.23 -4.27
C THR A 299 -19.85 20.46 -4.73
N ALA A 300 -20.27 21.71 -4.87
CA ALA A 300 -21.62 22.09 -5.28
C ALA A 300 -21.82 21.93 -6.79
N THR A 301 -21.48 20.76 -7.34
CA THR A 301 -21.58 20.44 -8.78
C THR A 301 -22.77 19.53 -9.12
N GLY A 302 -23.63 19.23 -8.14
CA GLY A 302 -24.77 18.33 -8.32
C GLY A 302 -24.38 16.84 -8.35
N VAL A 303 -23.15 16.49 -7.96
CA VAL A 303 -22.63 15.12 -7.89
C VAL A 303 -22.61 14.66 -6.45
N GLN A 304 -23.05 13.43 -6.19
CA GLN A 304 -23.13 12.86 -4.84
C GLN A 304 -21.81 12.22 -4.37
N THR A 305 -20.87 11.98 -5.28
CA THR A 305 -19.55 11.41 -4.95
C THR A 305 -18.57 12.50 -4.55
N PRO A 306 -17.53 12.20 -3.76
CA PRO A 306 -16.49 13.16 -3.44
C PRO A 306 -15.82 13.71 -4.72
N TYR A 307 -15.42 14.96 -4.69
CA TYR A 307 -14.52 15.53 -5.69
C TYR A 307 -13.10 14.96 -5.52
N ILE A 308 -12.66 14.87 -4.27
CA ILE A 308 -11.38 14.30 -3.88
C ILE A 308 -11.47 13.76 -2.44
N ILE A 309 -10.72 12.72 -2.12
CA ILE A 309 -10.44 12.32 -0.74
C ILE A 309 -9.03 12.81 -0.40
N GLN A 310 -8.96 13.87 0.40
CA GLN A 310 -7.72 14.48 0.83
C GLN A 310 -7.14 13.68 2.00
N ARG A 311 -5.83 13.41 1.96
CA ARG A 311 -5.10 12.79 3.07
C ARG A 311 -4.44 13.86 3.92
N GLY A 312 -4.64 13.78 5.22
CA GLY A 312 -4.04 14.63 6.24
C GLY A 312 -2.66 14.14 6.70
N GLY A 313 -2.30 14.55 7.91
CA GLY A 313 -1.05 14.16 8.56
C GLY A 313 -0.95 12.64 8.76
N LEU A 314 0.29 12.14 8.81
CA LEU A 314 0.60 10.74 9.13
C LEU A 314 1.01 10.66 10.60
N SER A 315 0.61 9.60 11.29
CA SER A 315 1.18 9.17 12.57
C SER A 315 1.63 7.72 12.47
N ALA A 316 2.65 7.37 13.22
CA ALA A 316 3.04 5.98 13.40
C ALA A 316 3.27 5.71 14.89
N THR A 317 2.69 4.63 15.38
CA THR A 317 2.83 4.18 16.76
C THR A 317 3.21 2.71 16.76
N GLY A 318 3.81 2.26 17.83
CA GLY A 318 4.14 0.86 17.99
C GLY A 318 3.91 0.37 19.39
N LYS A 319 3.68 -0.93 19.49
CA LYS A 319 3.53 -1.65 20.74
C LYS A 319 4.38 -2.90 20.69
N LEU A 320 5.16 -3.12 21.73
CA LEU A 320 6.04 -4.27 21.86
C LEU A 320 5.80 -4.92 23.23
N ASN A 321 5.70 -6.25 23.23
CA ASN A 321 5.60 -7.03 24.44
C ASN A 321 6.92 -7.76 24.69
N PHE A 322 7.48 -7.60 25.89
CA PHE A 322 8.77 -8.14 26.28
C PHE A 322 8.61 -9.14 27.44
N GLY A 323 9.42 -10.18 27.46
CA GLY A 323 9.70 -10.88 28.70
C GLY A 323 10.57 -10.01 29.61
N ALA A 324 10.19 -9.87 30.87
CA ALA A 324 10.95 -9.08 31.84
C ALA A 324 12.34 -9.67 32.08
N VAL A 325 13.34 -8.79 32.02
CA VAL A 325 14.74 -9.13 32.34
C VAL A 325 15.29 -8.18 33.41
N SER A 326 16.40 -8.53 33.98
CA SER A 326 16.96 -7.85 35.17
C SER A 326 17.48 -6.43 34.90
N ASP A 327 17.59 -6.00 33.62
CA ASP A 327 18.10 -4.67 33.26
C ASP A 327 17.02 -3.59 33.16
N GLU A 328 15.71 -3.99 33.22
CA GLU A 328 14.55 -3.10 33.15
C GLU A 328 14.60 -2.08 31.99
N SER A 329 15.29 -2.41 30.91
CA SER A 329 15.55 -1.49 29.80
C SER A 329 14.26 -0.95 29.17
N ALA A 330 13.21 -1.76 29.08
CA ALA A 330 11.90 -1.37 28.60
C ALA A 330 11.31 -0.18 29.38
N LEU A 331 11.29 -0.30 30.72
CA LEU A 331 10.82 0.76 31.61
C LEU A 331 11.74 1.99 31.57
N LEU A 332 13.04 1.80 31.48
CA LEU A 332 14.02 2.89 31.48
C LEU A 332 13.95 3.73 30.21
N TYR A 333 13.58 3.18 29.06
CA TYR A 333 13.36 3.99 27.85
C TYR A 333 12.29 5.06 28.09
N MET A 334 11.18 4.70 28.73
CA MET A 334 10.11 5.64 29.09
C MET A 334 10.56 6.63 30.16
N LEU A 335 11.10 6.16 31.29
CA LEU A 335 11.44 7.00 32.44
C LEU A 335 12.53 8.05 32.12
N ASN A 336 13.49 7.70 31.29
CA ASN A 336 14.60 8.55 30.91
C ASN A 336 14.28 9.39 29.66
N ASN A 337 13.08 9.28 29.08
CA ASN A 337 12.73 9.86 27.79
C ASN A 337 13.79 9.55 26.71
N SER A 338 14.35 8.36 26.76
CA SER A 338 15.23 7.85 25.73
C SER A 338 14.40 7.63 24.47
N GLN A 339 14.90 8.10 23.32
CA GLN A 339 14.21 7.94 22.06
C GLN A 339 15.07 7.07 21.11
N PRO A 340 15.24 5.78 21.42
CA PRO A 340 16.13 4.91 20.65
C PRO A 340 15.57 4.66 19.24
N VAL A 341 16.45 4.18 18.38
CA VAL A 341 16.04 3.55 17.12
C VAL A 341 15.29 2.25 17.43
N VAL A 342 14.16 2.03 16.80
CA VAL A 342 13.48 0.74 16.76
C VAL A 342 13.46 0.25 15.33
N GLN A 343 13.94 -0.98 15.12
CA GLN A 343 13.85 -1.67 13.85
C GLN A 343 13.15 -3.01 14.03
N VAL A 344 12.11 -3.24 13.23
CA VAL A 344 11.47 -4.55 13.14
C VAL A 344 11.76 -5.12 11.77
N LEU A 345 12.32 -6.33 11.74
CA LEU A 345 12.72 -7.02 10.52
C LEU A 345 12.12 -8.43 10.52
N VAL A 346 11.47 -8.79 9.45
CA VAL A 346 11.00 -10.16 9.21
C VAL A 346 11.50 -10.63 7.84
N ASP A 347 11.97 -11.87 7.77
CA ASP A 347 12.49 -12.47 6.53
C ASP A 347 11.92 -13.87 6.30
N ASN A 348 11.98 -14.37 5.06
CA ASN A 348 11.59 -15.75 4.75
C ASN A 348 12.77 -16.74 4.78
N GLY A 349 14.00 -16.31 5.10
CA GLY A 349 15.20 -17.11 5.17
C GLY A 349 15.76 -17.58 3.83
N LEU A 350 15.20 -17.11 2.73
CA LEU A 350 15.70 -17.38 1.38
C LEU A 350 16.60 -16.25 0.90
N ALA A 351 17.33 -16.51 -0.17
CA ALA A 351 18.22 -15.55 -0.83
C ALA A 351 17.90 -15.44 -2.32
N GLY A 352 18.45 -14.42 -2.99
CA GLY A 352 18.27 -14.18 -4.42
C GLY A 352 16.83 -13.76 -4.74
N THR A 353 16.31 -14.19 -5.88
CA THR A 353 15.00 -13.78 -6.40
C THR A 353 13.81 -14.20 -5.52
N ASN A 354 14.00 -15.22 -4.69
CA ASN A 354 12.97 -15.73 -3.77
C ASN A 354 13.07 -15.09 -2.37
N GLN A 355 14.02 -14.18 -2.15
CA GLN A 355 14.17 -13.46 -0.89
C GLN A 355 12.93 -12.59 -0.67
N ILE A 356 12.40 -12.66 0.55
CA ILE A 356 11.43 -11.70 1.07
C ILE A 356 11.96 -11.19 2.39
N THR A 357 12.10 -9.89 2.51
CA THR A 357 12.42 -9.22 3.76
C THR A 357 11.51 -8.02 3.89
N VAL A 358 10.84 -7.87 5.03
CA VAL A 358 10.10 -6.67 5.38
C VAL A 358 10.80 -6.04 6.58
N GLN A 359 11.17 -4.79 6.45
CA GLN A 359 11.88 -4.04 7.47
C GLN A 359 11.15 -2.73 7.74
N MET A 360 10.90 -2.46 8.99
CA MET A 360 10.31 -1.20 9.47
C MET A 360 11.35 -0.48 10.31
N ASP A 361 11.72 0.73 9.89
CA ASP A 361 12.72 1.57 10.54
C ASP A 361 12.03 2.76 11.20
N ILE A 362 12.16 2.88 12.51
CA ILE A 362 11.73 4.00 13.33
C ILE A 362 12.96 4.57 14.00
N GLN A 363 13.51 5.64 13.42
CA GLN A 363 14.79 6.20 13.88
C GLN A 363 14.69 6.91 15.22
N VAL A 364 13.51 7.36 15.59
CA VAL A 364 13.25 8.05 16.85
C VAL A 364 11.93 7.52 17.40
N ALA A 365 12.01 6.59 18.36
CA ALA A 365 10.87 5.99 19.05
C ALA A 365 10.73 6.58 20.45
N ALA A 366 9.77 7.47 20.65
CA ALA A 366 9.47 8.04 21.96
C ALA A 366 8.57 7.07 22.73
N PHE A 367 9.12 6.37 23.70
CA PHE A 367 8.37 5.46 24.56
C PHE A 367 7.44 6.27 25.49
N THR A 368 6.15 5.96 25.44
CA THR A 368 5.08 6.71 26.13
C THR A 368 4.45 5.92 27.28
N ALA A 369 4.57 4.60 27.22
CA ALA A 369 4.10 3.71 28.27
C ALA A 369 4.98 2.49 28.39
N ALA A 370 5.15 1.97 29.60
CA ALA A 370 5.76 0.70 29.90
C ALA A 370 5.02 0.09 31.10
N ALA A 371 4.09 -0.82 30.83
CA ALA A 371 3.25 -1.43 31.85
C ALA A 371 3.69 -2.88 32.12
N PRO A 372 3.87 -3.28 33.40
CA PRO A 372 4.16 -4.66 33.71
C PRO A 372 2.96 -5.56 33.36
N ASP A 373 3.21 -6.65 32.66
CA ASP A 373 2.24 -7.68 32.35
C ASP A 373 2.51 -8.92 33.21
N THR A 374 1.59 -9.24 34.08
CA THR A 374 1.62 -10.42 34.97
C THR A 374 0.55 -11.43 34.60
N SER A 375 -0.09 -11.30 33.46
CA SER A 375 -1.17 -12.17 32.99
C SER A 375 -0.68 -13.57 32.59
N LYS A 376 0.61 -13.69 32.25
CA LYS A 376 1.27 -14.95 31.87
C LYS A 376 2.09 -15.51 33.03
N ALA A 377 2.56 -16.75 32.91
CA ALA A 377 3.41 -17.39 33.92
C ALA A 377 4.78 -16.67 34.09
N ALA A 378 5.24 -15.96 33.08
CA ALA A 378 6.41 -15.09 33.16
C ALA A 378 5.97 -13.64 33.20
N VAL A 379 6.63 -12.84 34.01
CA VAL A 379 6.41 -11.38 34.03
C VAL A 379 6.92 -10.79 32.73
N GLY A 380 6.15 -9.89 32.13
CA GLY A 380 6.52 -9.13 30.93
C GLY A 380 6.36 -7.63 31.12
N TYR A 381 6.73 -6.89 30.11
CA TYR A 381 6.41 -5.47 29.95
C TYR A 381 5.70 -5.29 28.61
N GLN A 382 4.69 -4.44 28.64
CA GLN A 382 4.02 -3.94 27.44
C GLN A 382 4.42 -2.49 27.25
N ASP A 383 5.21 -2.24 26.23
CA ASP A 383 5.69 -0.91 25.90
C ASP A 383 4.95 -0.34 24.72
N GLU A 384 4.58 0.92 24.82
CA GLU A 384 4.01 1.70 23.71
C GLU A 384 4.94 2.85 23.38
N PHE A 385 5.10 3.14 22.10
CA PHE A 385 5.89 4.26 21.63
C PHE A 385 5.24 4.97 20.46
N GLN A 386 5.57 6.23 20.32
CA GLN A 386 5.24 7.06 19.17
C GLN A 386 6.49 7.27 18.33
N ALA A 387 6.40 7.05 17.03
CA ALA A 387 7.46 7.38 16.09
C ALA A 387 7.51 8.89 15.86
N VAL A 388 8.68 9.48 16.08
CA VAL A 388 8.90 10.92 15.92
C VAL A 388 9.41 11.19 14.51
N PHE A 389 8.92 12.28 13.91
CA PHE A 389 9.35 12.74 12.59
C PHE A 389 10.85 13.06 12.56
N ASN A 390 11.54 12.55 11.56
CA ASN A 390 12.97 12.73 11.40
C ASN A 390 13.39 12.71 9.91
N THR A 391 14.56 13.26 9.60
CA THR A 391 15.09 13.33 8.24
C THR A 391 15.73 12.02 7.77
N THR A 392 16.13 11.14 8.69
CA THR A 392 16.76 9.84 8.36
C THR A 392 15.76 8.89 7.70
N ASN A 393 14.49 8.95 8.12
CA ASN A 393 13.41 8.17 7.53
C ASN A 393 12.79 8.86 6.29
N ALA A 394 13.25 10.06 5.92
CA ALA A 394 12.79 10.72 4.70
C ALA A 394 13.14 9.87 3.46
N GLY A 395 12.27 9.91 2.47
CA GLY A 395 12.49 9.30 1.16
C GLY A 395 13.02 10.30 0.13
N GLY A 396 12.89 9.96 -1.14
CA GLY A 396 13.34 10.78 -2.26
C GLY A 396 12.65 12.14 -2.39
N SER A 397 11.44 12.29 -1.83
CA SER A 397 10.71 13.56 -1.79
C SER A 397 11.24 14.54 -0.73
N GLY A 398 12.23 14.13 0.08
CA GLY A 398 12.78 14.93 1.17
C GLY A 398 11.83 15.10 2.36
N GLY A 399 12.03 16.15 3.14
CA GLY A 399 11.22 16.45 4.32
C GLY A 399 11.52 15.54 5.51
N GLN A 400 10.47 15.09 6.20
CA GLN A 400 10.57 14.24 7.38
C GLN A 400 9.56 13.10 7.31
N SER A 401 9.92 11.95 7.86
CA SER A 401 9.03 10.80 7.99
C SER A 401 9.20 10.17 9.38
N PRO A 402 8.12 9.71 10.03
CA PRO A 402 8.24 9.02 11.31
C PRO A 402 8.73 7.59 11.12
N ILE A 403 8.42 6.98 9.99
CA ILE A 403 8.71 5.58 9.68
C ILE A 403 9.20 5.43 8.23
N LYS A 404 10.04 4.44 8.00
CA LYS A 404 10.39 3.93 6.69
C LYS A 404 10.11 2.43 6.67
N VAL A 405 9.35 1.97 5.68
CA VAL A 405 9.07 0.54 5.50
C VAL A 405 9.71 0.07 4.22
N SER A 406 10.56 -0.94 4.32
CA SER A 406 11.29 -1.50 3.18
C SER A 406 10.85 -2.95 2.93
N VAL A 407 10.63 -3.28 1.67
CA VAL A 407 10.35 -4.66 1.23
C VAL A 407 11.40 -5.06 0.21
N THR A 408 12.14 -6.12 0.49
CA THR A 408 13.04 -6.74 -0.48
C THR A 408 12.38 -7.96 -1.08
N CYS A 409 12.24 -8.00 -2.39
CA CYS A 409 11.60 -9.11 -3.11
C CYS A 409 12.06 -9.18 -4.57
N GLY A 410 11.67 -10.24 -5.27
CA GLY A 410 12.01 -10.45 -6.68
C GLY A 410 11.14 -9.70 -7.70
N ILE A 411 10.20 -8.88 -7.24
CA ILE A 411 9.31 -8.11 -8.12
C ILE A 411 10.11 -7.05 -8.88
N THR A 412 9.80 -6.89 -10.14
CA THR A 412 10.46 -5.90 -11.01
C THR A 412 10.07 -4.47 -10.61
N PRO A 413 11.03 -3.52 -10.55
CA PRO A 413 10.74 -2.12 -10.29
C PRO A 413 9.68 -1.54 -11.23
N GLY A 414 8.78 -0.71 -10.66
CA GLY A 414 7.64 -0.13 -11.37
C GLY A 414 6.39 -1.01 -11.42
N THR A 415 6.41 -2.18 -10.79
CA THR A 415 5.23 -3.05 -10.68
C THR A 415 4.24 -2.53 -9.63
N PHE A 416 4.74 -2.00 -8.49
CA PHE A 416 3.91 -1.42 -7.43
C PHE A 416 3.36 -0.06 -7.77
#